data_2613ecdf9d3976b023306dbdf44ec21d
#
_entry.id   2613ecdf9d3976b023306dbdf44ec21d
#
_cell.length_a   1.000
_cell.length_b   1.000
_cell.length_c   1.000
_cell.angle_alpha   90.00
_cell.angle_beta   90.00
_cell.angle_gamma   90.00
#
_symmetry.space_group_name_H-M   'P 1'
#
loop_
_entity.id
_entity.type
_entity.pdbx_description
1 polymer ?
#
loop_
_entity_poly.entity_id
_entity_poly.type
_entity_poly.pdbx_seq_one_letter_code
_entity_poly.pdbx_strand_id
1 'polypeptide(L)'
;MSRGALRTLLTMFSLLIISSTLIYFGSRGDATTIAKSIKSGVLTADTVDVSFENVGGVLLKRDIEESQIVRKGEVLMVLDDTDTAISIERTKASIEAQKALISSKQNEIEIKKANVDLEELTKWKEIEQLKQSLTASESANILAQKQYKRANSLVSTRSISASDYDSANSQNIQAGVAKTQALRKLQAAIYGATDEQIERLKRTGSAKGMTLLSIKNERLEIDNMQNALDNLKSQLKQTEVQLKQEEVNYSRLTLIAPCDGKILKILYQQGGAGIS
;
A
#
# COMPACT_ATOMS: atom_id res chain seq x y z
N MET A 1 101.12 34.82 -59.43
CA MET A 1 100.30 34.94 -58.23
C MET A 1 101.17 35.45 -57.09
N SER A 2 100.79 36.54 -56.53
CA SER A 2 101.58 37.20 -55.52
C SER A 2 101.55 36.36 -54.22
N ARG A 3 102.70 36.29 -53.49
CA ARG A 3 102.85 35.51 -52.24
C ARG A 3 101.81 35.88 -51.13
N GLY A 4 101.14 37.03 -51.34
CA GLY A 4 100.02 37.48 -50.40
C GLY A 4 98.71 36.75 -50.65
N ALA A 5 98.33 36.53 -51.91
CA ALA A 5 97.09 35.83 -52.27
C ALA A 5 97.05 34.35 -51.85
N LEU A 6 98.21 33.73 -51.85
CA LEU A 6 98.39 32.31 -51.45
C LEU A 6 98.17 32.17 -49.89
N ARG A 7 98.67 33.16 -49.15
CA ARG A 7 98.52 33.19 -47.67
C ARG A 7 97.07 33.44 -47.20
N THR A 8 96.37 34.33 -47.94
CA THR A 8 94.95 34.61 -47.61
C THR A 8 94.02 33.41 -47.96
N LEU A 9 94.39 32.69 -49.10
CA LEU A 9 93.63 31.47 -49.45
C LEU A 9 93.88 30.31 -48.49
N LEU A 10 95.09 30.19 -47.93
CA LEU A 10 95.47 29.18 -46.93
C LEU A 10 94.79 29.48 -45.57
N THR A 11 94.64 30.77 -45.14
CA THR A 11 93.97 31.13 -43.90
C THR A 11 92.46 30.96 -44.00
N MET A 12 91.86 31.24 -45.18
CA MET A 12 90.41 30.97 -45.36
C MET A 12 90.14 29.44 -45.40
N PHE A 13 91.02 28.66 -45.98
CA PHE A 13 90.86 27.18 -46.01
C PHE A 13 91.02 26.56 -44.63
N SER A 14 91.93 27.05 -43.80
CA SER A 14 92.10 26.60 -42.38
C SER A 14 90.88 27.01 -41.52
N LEU A 15 90.27 28.19 -41.70
CA LEU A 15 89.07 28.62 -41.01
C LEU A 15 87.86 27.79 -41.38
N LEU A 16 87.76 27.35 -42.66
CA LEU A 16 86.68 26.44 -43.15
C LEU A 16 86.83 25.05 -42.53
N ILE A 17 88.06 24.54 -42.41
CA ILE A 17 88.33 23.24 -41.80
C ILE A 17 88.00 23.25 -40.31
N ILE A 18 88.41 24.34 -39.61
CA ILE A 18 88.10 24.52 -38.14
C ILE A 18 86.59 24.65 -37.93
N SER A 19 85.86 25.42 -38.74
CA SER A 19 84.39 25.58 -38.68
C SER A 19 83.68 24.25 -38.95
N SER A 20 84.16 23.48 -39.96
CA SER A 20 83.59 22.17 -40.31
C SER A 20 83.81 21.15 -39.16
N THR A 21 84.98 21.15 -38.52
CA THR A 21 85.28 20.29 -37.38
C THR A 21 84.49 20.63 -36.14
N LEU A 22 84.27 21.96 -35.87
CA LEU A 22 83.43 22.41 -34.78
C LEU A 22 81.94 22.02 -34.95
N ILE A 23 81.42 22.15 -36.19
CA ILE A 23 80.04 21.71 -36.51
C ILE A 23 79.97 20.17 -36.45
N TYR A 24 80.97 19.45 -36.87
CA TYR A 24 80.98 17.97 -36.77
C TYR A 24 81.07 17.44 -35.30
N PHE A 25 81.84 18.10 -34.48
CA PHE A 25 81.88 17.76 -33.05
C PHE A 25 80.70 18.30 -32.29
N GLY A 26 80.19 19.48 -32.64
CA GLY A 26 78.98 20.06 -32.00
C GLY A 26 77.67 19.32 -32.32
N SER A 27 77.62 18.66 -33.48
CA SER A 27 76.43 17.85 -33.84
C SER A 27 76.39 16.45 -33.20
N ARG A 28 77.47 16.01 -32.56
CA ARG A 28 77.57 14.70 -31.92
C ARG A 28 77.05 14.68 -30.49
N GLY A 29 76.76 15.84 -29.88
CA GLY A 29 76.22 15.97 -28.53
C GLY A 29 74.82 16.51 -28.49
N ASP A 30 73.87 15.86 -29.15
CA ASP A 30 72.49 16.28 -29.14
C ASP A 30 71.90 15.99 -27.74
N ALA A 31 71.97 16.97 -26.86
CA ALA A 31 71.29 16.95 -25.57
C ALA A 31 69.75 16.69 -25.69
N THR A 32 69.24 16.89 -26.91
CA THR A 32 67.83 16.62 -27.24
C THR A 32 67.53 15.10 -27.41
N THR A 33 68.55 14.26 -27.69
CA THR A 33 68.36 12.82 -27.75
C THR A 33 68.30 12.16 -26.38
N ILE A 34 68.92 12.73 -25.36
CA ILE A 34 68.83 12.24 -23.98
C ILE A 34 67.51 12.60 -23.36
N ALA A 35 66.92 13.79 -23.68
CA ALA A 35 65.62 14.19 -23.23
C ALA A 35 64.49 13.37 -23.88
N LYS A 36 64.69 12.81 -25.07
CA LYS A 36 63.70 11.96 -25.77
C LYS A 36 63.62 10.53 -25.26
N SER A 37 64.61 10.06 -24.52
CA SER A 37 64.67 8.68 -23.98
C SER A 37 64.11 8.53 -22.58
N ILE A 38 63.89 9.63 -21.85
CA ILE A 38 63.27 9.60 -20.55
C ILE A 38 61.77 9.85 -20.70
N LYS A 39 61.02 8.80 -20.95
CA LYS A 39 59.56 8.83 -20.83
C LYS A 39 59.19 8.92 -19.35
N SER A 40 58.93 10.13 -18.82
CA SER A 40 58.32 10.29 -17.53
C SER A 40 56.83 10.01 -17.66
N GLY A 41 56.33 8.91 -17.17
CA GLY A 41 54.90 8.63 -16.99
C GLY A 41 54.51 8.87 -15.56
N VAL A 42 53.38 9.55 -15.35
CA VAL A 42 52.72 9.58 -14.05
C VAL A 42 51.87 8.32 -13.97
N LEU A 43 52.19 7.46 -13.01
CA LEU A 43 51.30 6.34 -12.68
C LEU A 43 50.12 6.91 -11.88
N THR A 44 48.97 6.99 -12.50
CA THR A 44 47.73 7.35 -11.81
C THR A 44 46.96 6.04 -11.61
N ALA A 45 46.65 5.75 -10.36
CA ALA A 45 45.71 4.67 -10.03
C ALA A 45 44.31 5.28 -9.77
N ASP A 46 43.29 4.59 -10.22
CA ASP A 46 41.93 4.97 -9.88
C ASP A 46 41.73 4.83 -8.37
N THR A 47 41.24 5.88 -7.74
CA THR A 47 40.91 5.89 -6.32
C THR A 47 39.40 5.88 -6.13
N VAL A 48 38.93 5.05 -5.24
CA VAL A 48 37.53 4.97 -4.86
C VAL A 48 37.40 5.34 -3.39
N ASP A 49 36.62 6.38 -3.13
CA ASP A 49 36.31 6.78 -1.75
C ASP A 49 35.15 5.92 -1.25
N VAL A 50 35.36 5.27 -0.10
CA VAL A 50 34.37 4.39 0.53
C VAL A 50 34.02 4.98 1.88
N SER A 51 32.73 5.23 2.10
CA SER A 51 32.21 5.80 3.34
C SER A 51 30.88 5.18 3.71
N PHE A 52 30.48 5.34 4.97
CA PHE A 52 29.13 4.98 5.40
C PHE A 52 28.11 5.93 4.76
N GLU A 53 27.08 5.37 4.13
CA GLU A 53 26.03 6.15 3.43
C GLU A 53 24.80 6.35 4.30
N ASN A 54 24.51 7.60 4.68
CA ASN A 54 23.29 7.99 5.41
C ASN A 54 23.08 7.27 6.77
N VAL A 55 24.13 6.73 7.35
CA VAL A 55 24.11 6.13 8.69
C VAL A 55 25.28 6.69 9.49
N GLY A 56 25.08 6.85 10.79
CA GLY A 56 26.09 7.28 11.74
C GLY A 56 26.02 6.40 12.99
N GLY A 57 27.08 6.42 13.79
CA GLY A 57 27.12 5.64 15.02
C GLY A 57 28.51 5.53 15.59
N VAL A 58 28.69 4.72 16.61
CA VAL A 58 29.96 4.40 17.20
C VAL A 58 30.66 3.31 16.38
N LEU A 59 31.92 3.51 16.04
CA LEU A 59 32.71 2.48 15.36
C LEU A 59 33.00 1.32 16.33
N LEU A 60 32.40 0.18 16.07
CA LEU A 60 32.57 -1.03 16.88
C LEU A 60 33.85 -1.77 16.51
N LYS A 61 34.11 -1.94 15.22
CA LYS A 61 35.22 -2.74 14.71
C LYS A 61 35.84 -2.16 13.46
N ARG A 62 37.14 -2.18 13.38
CA ARG A 62 37.95 -1.83 12.21
C ARG A 62 38.92 -2.96 11.90
N ASP A 63 38.69 -3.70 10.87
CA ASP A 63 39.49 -4.89 10.46
C ASP A 63 40.49 -4.57 9.35
N ILE A 64 40.82 -3.29 9.15
CA ILE A 64 41.71 -2.85 8.07
C ILE A 64 42.86 -1.96 8.57
N GLU A 65 43.97 -2.03 7.86
CA GLU A 65 45.13 -1.16 8.05
C GLU A 65 45.50 -0.44 6.75
N GLU A 66 46.17 0.72 6.88
CA GLU A 66 46.72 1.40 5.71
C GLU A 66 47.73 0.51 4.98
N SER A 67 47.69 0.53 3.67
CA SER A 67 48.48 -0.32 2.77
C SER A 67 48.10 -1.80 2.71
N GLN A 68 47.04 -2.23 3.40
CA GLN A 68 46.47 -3.57 3.27
C GLN A 68 45.81 -3.79 1.92
N ILE A 69 45.93 -5.00 1.37
CA ILE A 69 45.23 -5.43 0.18
C ILE A 69 43.90 -6.03 0.61
N VAL A 70 42.80 -5.57 0.00
CA VAL A 70 41.43 -6.02 0.28
C VAL A 70 40.77 -6.55 -0.99
N ARG A 71 39.84 -7.50 -0.83
CA ARG A 71 39.04 -8.07 -1.90
C ARG A 71 37.64 -7.49 -1.91
N LYS A 72 37.02 -7.47 -3.09
CA LYS A 72 35.62 -7.07 -3.24
C LYS A 72 34.72 -7.88 -2.30
N GLY A 73 33.88 -7.17 -1.53
CA GLY A 73 32.96 -7.75 -0.53
C GLY A 73 33.58 -8.01 0.84
N GLU A 74 34.88 -7.74 1.02
CA GLU A 74 35.54 -7.85 2.34
C GLU A 74 35.03 -6.76 3.27
N VAL A 75 34.76 -7.12 4.55
CA VAL A 75 34.30 -6.17 5.58
C VAL A 75 35.48 -5.28 5.99
N LEU A 76 35.26 -3.97 5.87
CA LEU A 76 36.26 -2.96 6.23
C LEU A 76 36.08 -2.42 7.63
N MET A 77 34.84 -2.02 7.95
CA MET A 77 34.47 -1.42 9.22
C MET A 77 33.05 -1.80 9.60
N VAL A 78 32.74 -1.82 10.89
CA VAL A 78 31.40 -2.09 11.42
C VAL A 78 31.06 -1.04 12.47
N LEU A 79 29.90 -0.39 12.31
CA LEU A 79 29.31 0.47 13.34
C LEU A 79 28.50 -0.37 14.33
N ASP A 80 28.23 0.19 15.51
CA ASP A 80 27.32 -0.41 16.48
C ASP A 80 25.90 -0.48 15.90
N ASP A 81 25.36 -1.68 15.83
CA ASP A 81 24.06 -2.00 15.23
C ASP A 81 22.95 -2.22 16.27
N THR A 82 23.29 -2.16 17.56
CA THR A 82 22.38 -2.52 18.67
C THR A 82 21.05 -1.76 18.61
N ASP A 83 21.10 -0.46 18.46
CA ASP A 83 19.86 0.38 18.42
C ASP A 83 19.03 0.09 17.18
N THR A 84 19.68 -0.10 16.04
CA THR A 84 19.00 -0.41 14.77
C THR A 84 18.36 -1.81 14.80
N ALA A 85 19.06 -2.80 15.37
CA ALA A 85 18.54 -4.14 15.56
C ALA A 85 17.29 -4.15 16.46
N ILE A 86 17.32 -3.40 17.58
CA ILE A 86 16.16 -3.24 18.47
C ILE A 86 14.99 -2.55 17.75
N SER A 87 15.27 -1.53 16.94
CA SER A 87 14.23 -0.85 16.14
C SER A 87 13.56 -1.81 15.16
N ILE A 88 14.32 -2.59 14.43
CA ILE A 88 13.83 -3.62 13.51
C ILE A 88 12.92 -4.62 14.25
N GLU A 89 13.34 -5.12 15.41
CA GLU A 89 12.54 -6.05 16.23
C GLU A 89 11.21 -5.41 16.68
N ARG A 90 11.23 -4.16 17.12
CA ARG A 90 10.01 -3.41 17.48
C ARG A 90 9.08 -3.23 16.30
N THR A 91 9.62 -2.88 15.13
CA THR A 91 8.82 -2.69 13.91
C THR A 91 8.22 -4.02 13.44
N LYS A 92 8.97 -5.14 13.52
CA LYS A 92 8.46 -6.49 13.25
C LYS A 92 7.32 -6.86 14.20
N ALA A 93 7.48 -6.64 15.49
CA ALA A 93 6.43 -6.90 16.48
C ALA A 93 5.17 -6.06 16.20
N SER A 94 5.32 -4.80 15.79
CA SER A 94 4.20 -3.94 15.38
C SER A 94 3.48 -4.48 14.15
N ILE A 95 4.20 -4.97 13.14
CA ILE A 95 3.64 -5.60 11.95
C ILE A 95 2.80 -6.83 12.33
N GLU A 96 3.31 -7.70 13.20
CA GLU A 96 2.56 -8.88 13.65
C GLU A 96 1.29 -8.51 14.42
N ALA A 97 1.35 -7.49 15.28
CA ALA A 97 0.17 -6.98 15.97
C ALA A 97 -0.88 -6.40 14.99
N GLN A 98 -0.44 -5.65 13.97
CA GLN A 98 -1.33 -5.11 12.93
C GLN A 98 -1.95 -6.23 12.08
N LYS A 99 -1.20 -7.27 11.72
CA LYS A 99 -1.73 -8.45 11.00
C LYS A 99 -2.79 -9.19 11.81
N ALA A 100 -2.56 -9.38 13.11
CA ALA A 100 -3.54 -9.99 14.01
C ALA A 100 -4.84 -9.17 14.10
N LEU A 101 -4.72 -7.83 14.20
CA LEU A 101 -5.86 -6.93 14.19
C LEU A 101 -6.64 -6.98 12.88
N ILE A 102 -5.95 -7.00 11.73
CA ILE A 102 -6.57 -7.13 10.40
C ILE A 102 -7.35 -8.45 10.30
N SER A 103 -6.75 -9.55 10.73
CA SER A 103 -7.41 -10.87 10.73
C SER A 103 -8.67 -10.86 11.61
N SER A 104 -8.60 -10.27 12.81
CA SER A 104 -9.75 -10.12 13.70
C SER A 104 -10.87 -9.31 13.05
N LYS A 105 -10.53 -8.19 12.39
CA LYS A 105 -11.51 -7.35 11.69
C LYS A 105 -12.12 -8.03 10.46
N GLN A 106 -11.36 -8.85 9.75
CA GLN A 106 -11.88 -9.66 8.64
C GLN A 106 -12.93 -10.65 9.14
N ASN A 107 -12.64 -11.38 10.22
CA ASN A 107 -13.59 -12.32 10.82
C ASN A 107 -14.87 -11.61 11.32
N GLU A 108 -14.73 -10.42 11.94
CA GLU A 108 -15.88 -9.60 12.38
C GLU A 108 -16.79 -9.24 11.20
N ILE A 109 -16.20 -8.83 10.07
CA ILE A 109 -16.95 -8.50 8.84
C ILE A 109 -17.66 -9.76 8.28
N GLU A 110 -17.00 -10.90 8.26
CA GLU A 110 -17.62 -12.16 7.78
C GLU A 110 -18.80 -12.58 8.64
N ILE A 111 -18.66 -12.50 9.97
CA ILE A 111 -19.75 -12.79 10.90
C ILE A 111 -20.92 -11.81 10.69
N LYS A 112 -20.63 -10.50 10.54
CA LYS A 112 -21.67 -9.49 10.29
C LYS A 112 -22.39 -9.76 8.97
N LYS A 113 -21.67 -10.09 7.90
CA LYS A 113 -22.27 -10.47 6.60
C LYS A 113 -23.21 -11.66 6.73
N ALA A 114 -22.76 -12.74 7.39
CA ALA A 114 -23.57 -13.92 7.59
C ALA A 114 -24.85 -13.63 8.41
N ASN A 115 -24.74 -12.78 9.43
CA ASN A 115 -25.89 -12.36 10.24
C ASN A 115 -26.88 -11.53 9.42
N VAL A 116 -26.41 -10.57 8.60
CA VAL A 116 -27.27 -9.74 7.73
C VAL A 116 -27.97 -10.60 6.68
N ASP A 117 -27.28 -11.58 6.08
CA ASP A 117 -27.88 -12.49 5.11
C ASP A 117 -28.98 -13.37 5.76
N LEU A 118 -28.77 -13.84 6.99
CA LEU A 118 -29.76 -14.58 7.75
C LEU A 118 -30.96 -13.69 8.12
N GLU A 119 -30.70 -12.47 8.55
CA GLU A 119 -31.75 -11.50 8.87
C GLU A 119 -32.59 -11.17 7.63
N GLU A 120 -31.98 -10.96 6.48
CA GLU A 120 -32.67 -10.72 5.20
C GLU A 120 -33.63 -11.87 4.87
N LEU A 121 -33.17 -13.13 4.97
CA LEU A 121 -34.03 -14.31 4.77
C LEU A 121 -35.19 -14.36 5.76
N THR A 122 -34.94 -14.01 7.01
CA THR A 122 -35.97 -13.98 8.05
C THR A 122 -37.02 -12.92 7.77
N LYS A 123 -36.57 -11.71 7.37
CA LYS A 123 -37.47 -10.61 6.98
C LYS A 123 -38.33 -10.96 5.78
N TRP A 124 -37.78 -11.63 4.76
CA TRP A 124 -38.60 -12.08 3.63
C TRP A 124 -39.70 -13.05 4.04
N LYS A 125 -39.41 -14.00 4.93
CA LYS A 125 -40.41 -14.91 5.48
C LYS A 125 -41.49 -14.18 6.30
N GLU A 126 -41.07 -13.22 7.13
CA GLU A 126 -41.99 -12.37 7.89
C GLU A 126 -42.95 -11.61 6.96
N ILE A 127 -42.43 -11.01 5.87
CA ILE A 127 -43.23 -10.30 4.88
C ILE A 127 -44.25 -11.24 4.18
N GLU A 128 -43.81 -12.47 3.85
CA GLU A 128 -44.69 -13.47 3.26
C GLU A 128 -45.84 -13.86 4.22
N GLN A 129 -45.55 -14.03 5.51
CA GLN A 129 -46.58 -14.27 6.54
C GLN A 129 -47.53 -13.08 6.72
N LEU A 130 -47.00 -11.85 6.72
CA LEU A 130 -47.83 -10.64 6.76
C LEU A 130 -48.73 -10.50 5.53
N LYS A 131 -48.25 -10.86 4.36
CA LYS A 131 -49.05 -10.89 3.12
C LYS A 131 -50.16 -11.93 3.23
N GLN A 132 -49.91 -13.12 3.75
CA GLN A 132 -50.92 -14.14 4.00
C GLN A 132 -51.98 -13.65 5.00
N SER A 133 -51.55 -13.03 6.11
CA SER A 133 -52.43 -12.43 7.10
C SER A 133 -53.32 -11.33 6.52
N LEU A 134 -52.75 -10.46 5.66
CA LEU A 134 -53.53 -9.46 4.95
C LEU A 134 -54.61 -10.12 4.04
N THR A 135 -54.23 -11.13 3.27
CA THR A 135 -55.16 -11.85 2.38
C THR A 135 -56.30 -12.49 3.18
N ALA A 136 -56.03 -13.10 4.34
CA ALA A 136 -57.05 -13.65 5.24
C ALA A 136 -57.99 -12.54 5.80
N SER A 137 -57.43 -11.41 6.24
CA SER A 137 -58.18 -10.27 6.72
C SER A 137 -59.04 -9.61 5.64
N GLU A 138 -58.55 -9.56 4.38
CA GLU A 138 -59.33 -9.09 3.22
C GLU A 138 -60.52 -9.99 2.93
N SER A 139 -60.32 -11.30 2.97
CA SER A 139 -61.39 -12.28 2.77
C SER A 139 -62.45 -12.19 3.88
N ALA A 140 -62.04 -12.06 5.15
CA ALA A 140 -62.94 -11.89 6.28
C ALA A 140 -63.74 -10.56 6.19
N ASN A 141 -63.07 -9.47 5.76
CA ASN A 141 -63.71 -8.18 5.57
C ASN A 141 -64.75 -8.24 4.42
N ILE A 142 -64.45 -8.89 3.31
CA ILE A 142 -65.44 -9.09 2.21
C ILE A 142 -66.63 -9.88 2.69
N LEU A 143 -66.46 -10.92 3.51
CA LEU A 143 -67.54 -11.71 4.06
C LEU A 143 -68.42 -10.85 5.01
N ALA A 144 -67.80 -10.14 5.94
CA ALA A 144 -68.49 -9.27 6.86
C ALA A 144 -69.25 -8.15 6.17
N GLN A 145 -68.73 -7.54 5.13
CA GLN A 145 -69.40 -6.56 4.29
C GLN A 145 -70.64 -7.17 3.60
N LYS A 146 -70.53 -8.38 3.07
CA LYS A 146 -71.68 -9.08 2.44
C LYS A 146 -72.76 -9.36 3.50
N GLN A 147 -72.42 -9.80 4.70
CA GLN A 147 -73.34 -10.04 5.79
C GLN A 147 -74.05 -8.75 6.22
N TYR A 148 -73.27 -7.68 6.43
CA TYR A 148 -73.83 -6.36 6.76
C TYR A 148 -74.78 -5.86 5.71
N LYS A 149 -74.45 -5.93 4.40
CA LYS A 149 -75.30 -5.54 3.29
C LYS A 149 -76.63 -6.31 3.31
N ARG A 150 -76.64 -7.64 3.56
CA ARG A 150 -77.83 -8.44 3.70
C ARG A 150 -78.66 -8.02 4.93
N ALA A 151 -78.02 -7.86 6.08
CA ALA A 151 -78.71 -7.38 7.28
C ALA A 151 -79.34 -6.01 7.11
N ASN A 152 -78.63 -5.07 6.42
CA ASN A 152 -79.12 -3.75 6.13
C ASN A 152 -80.40 -3.77 5.21
N SER A 153 -80.44 -4.68 4.23
CA SER A 153 -81.62 -4.86 3.39
C SER A 153 -82.81 -5.51 4.11
N LEU A 154 -82.57 -6.42 5.06
CA LEU A 154 -83.58 -7.11 5.82
C LEU A 154 -84.16 -6.29 6.97
N VAL A 155 -83.38 -5.41 7.57
CA VAL A 155 -83.87 -4.51 8.65
C VAL A 155 -84.85 -3.49 8.09
N SER A 156 -84.70 -3.03 6.87
CA SER A 156 -85.62 -2.12 6.20
C SER A 156 -87.01 -2.73 5.93
N THR A 157 -87.05 -4.05 5.78
CA THR A 157 -88.31 -4.85 5.61
C THR A 157 -88.80 -5.43 6.94
N ARG A 158 -88.18 -5.09 8.09
CA ARG A 158 -88.50 -5.64 9.41
C ARG A 158 -88.37 -7.17 9.48
N SER A 159 -87.52 -7.77 8.67
CA SER A 159 -87.31 -9.22 8.57
C SER A 159 -86.26 -9.76 9.52
N ILE A 160 -85.49 -8.88 10.23
CA ILE A 160 -84.49 -9.22 11.27
C ILE A 160 -84.65 -8.30 12.49
N SER A 161 -84.07 -8.70 13.62
CA SER A 161 -84.09 -7.86 14.83
C SER A 161 -83.03 -6.73 14.72
N ALA A 162 -83.24 -5.62 15.49
CA ALA A 162 -82.25 -4.57 15.60
C ALA A 162 -80.91 -5.08 16.15
N SER A 163 -80.93 -6.01 17.10
CA SER A 163 -79.74 -6.67 17.66
C SER A 163 -78.95 -7.43 16.61
N ASP A 164 -79.60 -8.12 15.67
CA ASP A 164 -78.87 -8.86 14.60
C ASP A 164 -78.23 -7.89 13.62
N TYR A 165 -78.92 -6.77 13.31
CA TYR A 165 -78.30 -5.70 12.51
C TYR A 165 -77.08 -5.09 13.18
N ASP A 166 -77.22 -4.73 14.46
CA ASP A 166 -76.11 -4.12 15.25
C ASP A 166 -74.91 -5.09 15.34
N SER A 167 -75.17 -6.38 15.50
CA SER A 167 -74.15 -7.42 15.47
C SER A 167 -73.41 -7.48 14.12
N ALA A 168 -74.16 -7.50 13.02
CA ALA A 168 -73.59 -7.53 11.66
C ALA A 168 -72.78 -6.25 11.36
N ASN A 169 -73.28 -5.09 11.84
CA ASN A 169 -72.55 -3.81 11.69
C ASN A 169 -71.26 -3.81 12.48
N SER A 170 -71.30 -4.26 13.75
CA SER A 170 -70.08 -4.37 14.59
C SER A 170 -69.04 -5.29 13.98
N GLN A 171 -69.49 -6.46 13.47
CA GLN A 171 -68.55 -7.40 12.78
C GLN A 171 -67.92 -6.79 11.52
N ASN A 172 -68.69 -6.02 10.73
CA ASN A 172 -68.19 -5.34 9.56
C ASN A 172 -67.12 -4.29 9.90
N ILE A 173 -67.38 -3.48 10.95
CA ILE A 173 -66.40 -2.49 11.46
C ILE A 173 -65.12 -3.19 11.93
N GLN A 174 -65.25 -4.24 12.75
CA GLN A 174 -64.11 -4.99 13.30
C GLN A 174 -63.26 -5.61 12.16
N ALA A 175 -63.89 -6.21 11.18
CA ALA A 175 -63.19 -6.78 10.02
C ALA A 175 -62.49 -5.71 9.17
N GLY A 176 -63.10 -4.53 9.03
CA GLY A 176 -62.45 -3.38 8.36
C GLY A 176 -61.22 -2.87 9.09
N VAL A 177 -61.30 -2.78 10.42
CA VAL A 177 -60.14 -2.40 11.29
C VAL A 177 -59.01 -3.45 11.18
N ALA A 178 -59.37 -4.75 11.27
CA ALA A 178 -58.40 -5.83 11.15
C ALA A 178 -57.65 -5.82 9.83
N LYS A 179 -58.36 -5.63 8.70
CA LYS A 179 -57.77 -5.45 7.36
C LYS A 179 -56.80 -4.28 7.33
N THR A 180 -57.23 -3.11 7.86
CA THR A 180 -56.38 -1.90 7.87
C THR A 180 -55.12 -2.10 8.67
N GLN A 181 -55.22 -2.78 9.83
CA GLN A 181 -54.06 -3.10 10.67
C GLN A 181 -53.08 -4.04 9.97
N ALA A 182 -53.61 -5.10 9.31
CA ALA A 182 -52.76 -6.03 8.55
C ALA A 182 -52.05 -5.34 7.37
N LEU A 183 -52.75 -4.45 6.67
CA LEU A 183 -52.17 -3.64 5.60
C LEU A 183 -51.05 -2.74 6.09
N ARG A 184 -51.25 -2.02 7.22
CA ARG A 184 -50.22 -1.15 7.77
C ARG A 184 -48.98 -1.93 8.25
N LYS A 185 -49.19 -3.11 8.83
CA LYS A 185 -48.07 -3.98 9.23
C LYS A 185 -47.25 -4.41 8.00
N LEU A 186 -47.90 -4.83 6.93
CA LEU A 186 -47.22 -5.20 5.69
C LEU A 186 -46.48 -3.99 5.08
N GLN A 187 -47.14 -2.83 5.00
CA GLN A 187 -46.51 -1.60 4.49
C GLN A 187 -45.25 -1.20 5.28
N ALA A 188 -45.27 -1.31 6.59
CA ALA A 188 -44.12 -1.04 7.42
C ALA A 188 -42.99 -2.05 7.17
N ALA A 189 -43.30 -3.32 6.99
CA ALA A 189 -42.30 -4.37 6.76
C ALA A 189 -41.61 -4.28 5.38
N ILE A 190 -42.33 -3.80 4.35
CA ILE A 190 -41.79 -3.66 2.98
C ILE A 190 -41.15 -2.30 2.72
N TYR A 191 -40.92 -1.49 3.75
CA TYR A 191 -40.33 -0.17 3.60
C TYR A 191 -38.94 -0.23 2.97
N GLY A 192 -38.76 0.47 1.84
CA GLY A 192 -37.54 0.44 1.03
C GLY A 192 -37.65 -0.45 -0.23
N ALA A 193 -38.72 -1.23 -0.36
CA ALA A 193 -38.97 -2.02 -1.57
C ALA A 193 -39.40 -1.13 -2.76
N THR A 194 -39.03 -1.53 -3.97
CA THR A 194 -39.47 -0.86 -5.18
C THR A 194 -40.90 -1.26 -5.56
N ASP A 195 -41.59 -0.42 -6.32
CA ASP A 195 -42.95 -0.69 -6.76
C ASP A 195 -43.04 -2.03 -7.55
N GLU A 196 -42.04 -2.34 -8.35
CA GLU A 196 -41.97 -3.61 -9.08
C GLU A 196 -41.89 -4.82 -8.14
N GLN A 197 -41.09 -4.69 -7.05
CA GLN A 197 -40.97 -5.74 -6.02
C GLN A 197 -42.30 -5.91 -5.28
N ILE A 198 -43.00 -4.82 -4.99
CA ILE A 198 -44.31 -4.84 -4.31
C ILE A 198 -45.35 -5.52 -5.22
N GLU A 199 -45.38 -5.20 -6.50
CA GLU A 199 -46.28 -5.86 -7.46
C GLU A 199 -45.98 -7.35 -7.62
N ARG A 200 -44.70 -7.73 -7.62
CA ARG A 200 -44.31 -9.14 -7.61
C ARG A 200 -44.79 -9.85 -6.32
N LEU A 201 -44.63 -9.24 -5.16
CA LEU A 201 -45.15 -9.79 -3.90
C LEU A 201 -46.67 -9.98 -3.94
N LYS A 202 -47.43 -9.01 -4.47
CA LYS A 202 -48.89 -9.12 -4.65
C LYS A 202 -49.27 -10.30 -5.54
N ARG A 203 -48.57 -10.50 -6.62
CA ARG A 203 -48.85 -11.55 -7.63
C ARG A 203 -48.41 -12.93 -7.18
N THR A 204 -47.23 -13.07 -6.64
CA THR A 204 -46.58 -14.36 -6.34
C THR A 204 -46.68 -14.77 -4.86
N GLY A 205 -46.89 -13.80 -3.97
CA GLY A 205 -46.80 -14.00 -2.52
C GLY A 205 -45.38 -14.12 -1.98
N SER A 206 -44.35 -14.05 -2.86
CA SER A 206 -42.95 -14.21 -2.43
C SER A 206 -42.24 -12.87 -2.27
N ALA A 207 -41.57 -12.71 -1.13
CA ALA A 207 -40.74 -11.54 -0.79
C ALA A 207 -39.27 -11.72 -1.16
N LYS A 208 -38.88 -12.88 -1.69
CA LYS A 208 -37.48 -13.18 -2.01
C LYS A 208 -36.88 -12.11 -2.95
N GLY A 209 -35.74 -11.56 -2.56
CA GLY A 209 -35.02 -10.54 -3.32
C GLY A 209 -35.65 -9.14 -3.21
N MET A 210 -36.50 -8.86 -2.19
CA MET A 210 -36.97 -7.51 -1.90
C MET A 210 -35.88 -6.71 -1.21
N THR A 211 -35.71 -5.46 -1.62
CA THR A 211 -34.80 -4.51 -0.99
C THR A 211 -35.49 -3.89 0.24
N LEU A 212 -34.94 -4.13 1.40
CA LEU A 212 -35.44 -3.60 2.67
C LEU A 212 -34.50 -2.51 3.18
N LEU A 213 -35.04 -1.40 3.68
CA LEU A 213 -34.24 -0.28 4.16
C LEU A 213 -33.34 -0.69 5.36
N SER A 214 -33.85 -1.52 6.28
CA SER A 214 -33.09 -2.03 7.41
C SER A 214 -31.83 -2.80 6.94
N ILE A 215 -32.04 -3.75 6.04
CA ILE A 215 -30.96 -4.57 5.45
C ILE A 215 -29.96 -3.71 4.66
N LYS A 216 -30.48 -2.73 3.90
CA LYS A 216 -29.62 -1.79 3.17
C LYS A 216 -28.70 -1.00 4.11
N ASN A 217 -29.24 -0.53 5.25
CA ASN A 217 -28.43 0.20 6.23
C ASN A 217 -27.35 -0.69 6.87
N GLU A 218 -27.67 -1.94 7.18
CA GLU A 218 -26.68 -2.89 7.70
C GLU A 218 -25.60 -3.23 6.67
N ARG A 219 -25.95 -3.34 5.40
CA ARG A 219 -24.97 -3.52 4.33
C ARG A 219 -24.05 -2.31 4.17
N LEU A 220 -24.56 -1.08 4.33
CA LEU A 220 -23.74 0.14 4.37
C LEU A 220 -22.79 0.16 5.58
N GLU A 221 -23.23 -0.38 6.73
CA GLU A 221 -22.33 -0.56 7.89
C GLU A 221 -21.19 -1.53 7.57
N ILE A 222 -21.48 -2.65 6.90
CA ILE A 222 -20.45 -3.59 6.43
C ILE A 222 -19.48 -2.90 5.46
N ASP A 223 -19.97 -2.08 4.54
CA ASP A 223 -19.10 -1.33 3.61
C ASP A 223 -18.18 -0.35 4.37
N ASN A 224 -18.69 0.30 5.40
CA ASN A 224 -17.86 1.15 6.27
C ASN A 224 -16.81 0.36 7.05
N MET A 225 -17.15 -0.84 7.55
CA MET A 225 -16.19 -1.74 8.18
C MET A 225 -15.11 -2.20 7.18
N GLN A 226 -15.50 -2.48 5.93
CA GLN A 226 -14.57 -2.84 4.86
C GLN A 226 -13.58 -1.70 4.55
N ASN A 227 -14.08 -0.46 4.46
CA ASN A 227 -13.23 0.71 4.26
C ASN A 227 -12.25 0.90 5.42
N ALA A 228 -12.69 0.68 6.66
CA ALA A 228 -11.81 0.73 7.83
C ALA A 228 -10.74 -0.36 7.78
N LEU A 229 -11.08 -1.57 7.33
CA LEU A 229 -10.13 -2.66 7.13
C LEU A 229 -9.09 -2.31 6.06
N ASP A 230 -9.48 -1.68 4.97
CA ASP A 230 -8.58 -1.29 3.90
C ASP A 230 -7.62 -0.17 4.35
N ASN A 231 -8.07 0.73 5.24
CA ASN A 231 -7.21 1.69 5.92
C ASN A 231 -6.15 1.00 6.79
N LEU A 232 -6.53 -0.02 7.58
CA LEU A 232 -5.59 -0.80 8.39
C LEU A 232 -4.55 -1.52 7.52
N LYS A 233 -4.96 -2.11 6.39
CA LYS A 233 -4.03 -2.71 5.42
C LYS A 233 -3.06 -1.70 4.83
N SER A 234 -3.51 -0.48 4.57
CA SER A 234 -2.67 0.61 4.08
C SER A 234 -1.64 1.04 5.14
N GLN A 235 -2.02 1.10 6.41
CA GLN A 235 -1.11 1.37 7.53
C GLN A 235 -0.08 0.24 7.70
N LEU A 236 -0.50 -1.03 7.59
CA LEU A 236 0.42 -2.17 7.60
C LEU A 236 1.46 -2.03 6.51
N LYS A 237 1.05 -1.72 5.28
CA LYS A 237 1.98 -1.51 4.16
C LYS A 237 2.98 -0.39 4.42
N GLN A 238 2.57 0.71 5.07
CA GLN A 238 3.48 1.79 5.45
C GLN A 238 4.52 1.30 6.47
N THR A 239 4.09 0.53 7.48
CA THR A 239 5.00 -0.05 8.48
C THR A 239 5.96 -1.07 7.85
N GLU A 240 5.53 -1.86 6.88
CA GLU A 240 6.40 -2.78 6.13
C GLU A 240 7.46 -2.03 5.28
N VAL A 241 7.10 -0.88 4.69
CA VAL A 241 8.05 0.00 4.00
C VAL A 241 9.06 0.59 4.98
N GLN A 242 8.61 0.99 6.17
CA GLN A 242 9.49 1.47 7.23
C GLN A 242 10.48 0.37 7.66
N LEU A 243 10.02 -0.87 7.88
CA LEU A 243 10.90 -2.01 8.19
C LEU A 243 11.97 -2.18 7.11
N LYS A 244 11.57 -2.15 5.85
CA LYS A 244 12.52 -2.26 4.74
C LYS A 244 13.59 -1.16 4.75
N GLN A 245 13.19 0.07 5.09
CA GLN A 245 14.15 1.19 5.22
C GLN A 245 15.12 0.96 6.39
N GLU A 246 14.62 0.46 7.52
CA GLU A 246 15.46 0.11 8.68
C GLU A 246 16.43 -1.04 8.34
N GLU A 247 16.00 -2.06 7.62
CA GLU A 247 16.84 -3.16 7.16
C GLU A 247 17.93 -2.69 6.17
N VAL A 248 17.62 -1.75 5.28
CA VAL A 248 18.60 -1.11 4.39
C VAL A 248 19.61 -0.32 5.22
N ASN A 249 19.16 0.46 6.18
CA ASN A 249 20.07 1.21 7.07
C ASN A 249 20.95 0.26 7.89
N TYR A 250 20.38 -0.85 8.39
CA TYR A 250 21.13 -1.89 9.08
C TYR A 250 22.25 -2.48 8.22
N SER A 251 21.95 -2.79 6.96
CA SER A 251 22.97 -3.31 6.03
C SER A 251 24.10 -2.32 5.76
N ARG A 252 23.84 -1.01 5.88
CA ARG A 252 24.83 0.06 5.69
C ARG A 252 25.73 0.30 6.89
N LEU A 253 25.42 -0.29 8.06
CA LEU A 253 26.29 -0.24 9.23
C LEU A 253 27.55 -1.09 9.06
N THR A 254 27.59 -1.98 8.09
CA THR A 254 28.77 -2.75 7.69
C THR A 254 29.33 -2.18 6.40
N LEU A 255 30.52 -1.59 6.47
CA LEU A 255 31.22 -1.06 5.31
C LEU A 255 32.00 -2.18 4.63
N ILE A 256 31.75 -2.40 3.35
CA ILE A 256 32.40 -3.45 2.54
C ILE A 256 33.20 -2.84 1.38
N ALA A 257 34.24 -3.53 0.94
CA ALA A 257 35.05 -3.13 -0.22
C ALA A 257 34.22 -3.29 -1.52
N PRO A 258 34.05 -2.23 -2.35
CA PRO A 258 33.31 -2.29 -3.60
C PRO A 258 34.09 -3.00 -4.73
N CYS A 259 35.41 -3.03 -4.64
CA CYS A 259 36.32 -3.65 -5.61
C CYS A 259 37.58 -4.19 -4.92
N ASP A 260 38.36 -4.98 -5.64
CA ASP A 260 39.70 -5.37 -5.21
C ASP A 260 40.62 -4.16 -5.25
N GLY A 261 41.45 -3.98 -4.21
CA GLY A 261 42.29 -2.81 -4.15
C GLY A 261 43.26 -2.81 -2.96
N LYS A 262 43.95 -1.70 -2.80
CA LYS A 262 44.82 -1.43 -1.67
C LYS A 262 44.33 -0.21 -0.91
N ILE A 263 44.24 -0.30 0.40
CA ILE A 263 43.82 0.82 1.27
C ILE A 263 44.96 1.88 1.24
N LEU A 264 44.60 3.07 0.78
CA LEU A 264 45.55 4.19 0.73
C LEU A 264 45.63 4.96 2.06
N LYS A 265 44.42 5.30 2.57
CA LYS A 265 44.30 6.12 3.79
C LYS A 265 43.01 5.79 4.52
N ILE A 266 43.06 5.82 5.83
CA ILE A 266 41.90 5.65 6.73
C ILE A 266 41.67 6.97 7.45
N LEU A 267 40.49 7.57 7.27
CA LEU A 267 40.13 8.86 7.87
C LEU A 267 39.52 8.71 9.27
N TYR A 268 39.09 7.50 9.65
CA TYR A 268 38.43 7.23 10.93
C TYR A 268 39.32 6.38 11.83
N GLN A 269 39.45 6.78 13.08
CA GLN A 269 40.21 6.03 14.08
C GLN A 269 39.26 5.33 15.07
N GLN A 270 39.64 4.15 15.53
CA GLN A 270 38.90 3.40 16.54
C GLN A 270 39.02 4.12 17.88
N GLY A 271 37.91 4.45 18.52
CA GLY A 271 37.85 5.01 19.84
C GLY A 271 36.98 6.26 19.98
N GLY A 272 35.71 6.10 20.26
CA GLY A 272 34.86 7.07 20.98
C GLY A 272 34.40 8.35 20.25
N ALA A 273 34.79 8.59 19.03
CA ALA A 273 34.24 9.71 18.26
C ALA A 273 33.04 9.22 17.40
N GLY A 274 31.85 9.76 17.72
CA GLY A 274 30.67 9.53 16.87
C GLY A 274 30.94 10.06 15.46
N ILE A 275 30.58 9.24 14.47
CA ILE A 275 30.66 9.60 13.05
C ILE A 275 29.26 10.07 12.66
N SER A 276 29.13 11.32 12.22
CA SER A 276 27.89 11.91 11.72
C SER A 276 27.95 12.11 10.21
#